data_18be525afb06e2d2cf341a77ad2f42e6
#
_entry.id   18be525afb06e2d2cf341a77ad2f42e6
#
_cell.length_a   1.000
_cell.length_b   1.000
_cell.length_c   1.000
_cell.angle_alpha   90.00
_cell.angle_beta   90.00
_cell.angle_gamma   90.00
#
_symmetry.space_group_name_H-M   'P 1'
#
loop_
_entity.id
_entity.type
_entity.pdbx_description
1 polymer ?
#
loop_
_entity_poly.entity_id
_entity_poly.type
_entity_poly.pdbx_seq_one_letter_code
_entity_poly.pdbx_strand_id
1 'polypeptide(L)'
;MKRPWAVILVAVLEFLAAAIACAVSFSLFVPGTWLDRMWNLNAPAHEALAAQAKPVATLLLLIGALAAAAGVGLLSRRLWAWLLSLAIFGINALGDVVSLVITRDWFHGLAGILIDALFLYLLLRPSVRSFFLARR
;
A
#
# COMPACT_ATOMS: atom_id res chain seq x y z
N MET A 1 8.43 -22.52 -13.85
CA MET A 1 8.58 -21.14 -14.34
C MET A 1 9.38 -20.32 -13.30
N LYS A 2 10.37 -19.58 -13.76
CA LYS A 2 11.08 -18.63 -12.88
C LYS A 2 10.15 -17.50 -12.47
N ARG A 3 10.27 -17.06 -11.22
CA ARG A 3 9.46 -15.95 -10.70
C ARG A 3 9.87 -14.65 -11.38
N PRO A 4 8.94 -13.88 -12.00
CA PRO A 4 9.27 -12.58 -12.56
C PRO A 4 9.79 -11.63 -11.48
N TRP A 5 10.82 -10.85 -11.76
CA TRP A 5 11.36 -9.86 -10.81
C TRP A 5 10.31 -8.83 -10.35
N ALA A 6 9.37 -8.49 -11.23
CA ALA A 6 8.27 -7.58 -10.91
C ALA A 6 7.41 -8.10 -9.74
N VAL A 7 7.20 -9.42 -9.64
CA VAL A 7 6.46 -10.03 -8.52
C VAL A 7 7.22 -9.85 -7.21
N ILE A 8 8.54 -10.00 -7.23
CA ILE A 8 9.39 -9.80 -6.05
C ILE A 8 9.36 -8.34 -5.62
N LEU A 9 9.50 -7.41 -6.57
CA LEU A 9 9.46 -5.98 -6.29
C LEU A 9 8.15 -5.56 -5.65
N VAL A 10 7.01 -5.97 -6.25
CA VAL A 10 5.69 -5.64 -5.71
C VAL A 10 5.50 -6.26 -4.32
N ALA A 11 5.91 -7.51 -4.11
CA ALA A 11 5.82 -8.15 -2.79
C ALA A 11 6.64 -7.42 -1.72
N VAL A 12 7.85 -6.96 -2.05
CA VAL A 12 8.70 -6.15 -1.13
C VAL A 12 8.00 -4.86 -0.75
N LEU A 13 7.36 -4.21 -1.71
CA LEU A 13 6.62 -2.97 -1.44
C LEU A 13 5.36 -3.19 -0.62
N GLU A 14 4.65 -4.29 -0.83
CA GLU A 14 3.52 -4.67 0.01
C GLU A 14 3.97 -4.89 1.46
N PHE A 15 5.13 -5.53 1.69
CA PHE A 15 5.69 -5.67 3.04
C PHE A 15 6.13 -4.34 3.63
N LEU A 16 6.72 -3.45 2.83
CA LEU A 16 7.09 -2.12 3.28
C LEU A 16 5.85 -1.30 3.66
N ALA A 17 4.82 -1.32 2.82
CA ALA A 17 3.53 -0.67 3.10
C ALA A 17 2.89 -1.23 4.37
N ALA A 18 2.92 -2.56 4.57
CA ALA A 18 2.44 -3.21 5.78
C ALA A 18 3.21 -2.74 7.03
N ALA A 19 4.54 -2.66 6.95
CA ALA A 19 5.38 -2.19 8.05
C ALA A 19 5.08 -0.73 8.41
N ILE A 20 4.94 0.14 7.42
CA ILE A 20 4.58 1.55 7.62
C ILE A 20 3.18 1.66 8.24
N ALA A 21 2.19 0.95 7.71
CA ALA A 21 0.83 0.96 8.23
C ALA A 21 0.77 0.48 9.69
N CYS A 22 1.53 -0.58 10.03
CA CYS A 22 1.65 -1.06 11.41
C CYS A 22 2.33 -0.03 12.33
N ALA A 23 3.40 0.62 11.89
CA ALA A 23 4.10 1.64 12.66
C ALA A 23 3.20 2.86 12.93
N VAL A 24 2.49 3.34 11.91
CA VAL A 24 1.51 4.44 12.03
C VAL A 24 0.37 4.04 12.97
N SER A 25 -0.19 2.85 12.78
CA SER A 25 -1.25 2.32 13.65
C SER A 25 -0.81 2.27 15.11
N PHE A 26 0.38 1.71 15.37
CA PHE A 26 0.92 1.62 16.72
C PHE A 26 1.12 2.99 17.36
N SER A 27 1.69 3.95 16.64
CA SER A 27 1.88 5.33 17.11
C SER A 27 0.55 6.01 17.48
N LEU A 28 -0.52 5.75 16.72
CA LEU A 28 -1.85 6.28 17.01
C LEU A 28 -2.53 5.59 18.21
N PHE A 29 -2.25 4.29 18.44
CA PHE A 29 -2.78 3.58 19.61
C PHE A 29 -2.05 3.92 20.90
N VAL A 30 -0.73 4.12 20.81
CA VAL A 30 0.16 4.35 21.95
C VAL A 30 0.98 5.61 21.69
N PRO A 31 0.40 6.80 21.93
CA PRO A 31 1.14 8.06 21.79
C PRO A 31 2.26 8.18 22.85
N GLY A 32 3.28 8.96 22.56
CA GLY A 32 4.42 9.20 23.46
C GLY A 32 5.58 8.22 23.24
N THR A 33 5.57 7.43 22.16
CA THR A 33 6.68 6.56 21.81
C THR A 33 7.70 7.23 20.90
N TRP A 34 8.88 6.61 20.72
CA TRP A 34 9.89 7.09 19.79
C TRP A 34 9.39 7.14 18.33
N LEU A 35 8.38 6.36 17.99
CA LEU A 35 7.74 6.35 16.68
C LEU A 35 7.03 7.68 16.35
N ASP A 36 6.64 8.44 17.37
CA ASP A 36 5.99 9.74 17.15
C ASP A 36 6.91 10.75 16.45
N ARG A 37 8.22 10.50 16.44
CA ARG A 37 9.19 11.32 15.68
C ARG A 37 8.93 11.29 14.18
N MET A 38 8.31 10.24 13.65
CA MET A 38 7.95 10.17 12.24
C MET A 38 6.94 11.24 11.84
N TRP A 39 6.10 11.70 12.79
CA TRP A 39 5.12 12.74 12.54
C TRP A 39 5.73 14.12 12.30
N ASN A 40 7.00 14.31 12.66
CA ASN A 40 7.73 15.53 12.29
C ASN A 40 7.87 15.70 10.77
N LEU A 41 7.73 14.60 10.00
CA LEU A 41 7.74 14.64 8.55
C LEU A 41 6.41 15.14 7.96
N ASN A 42 5.31 14.97 8.69
CA ASN A 42 3.97 15.38 8.25
C ASN A 42 3.05 15.66 9.45
N ALA A 43 3.31 16.75 10.16
CA ALA A 43 2.52 17.17 11.31
C ALA A 43 1.02 17.41 10.99
N PRO A 44 0.63 18.01 9.84
CA PRO A 44 -0.78 18.16 9.50
C PRO A 44 -1.53 16.84 9.35
N ALA A 45 -0.88 15.81 8.81
CA ALA A 45 -1.48 14.49 8.74
C ALA A 45 -1.67 13.88 10.13
N HIS A 46 -0.72 14.07 11.05
CA HIS A 46 -0.86 13.63 12.43
C HIS A 46 -2.09 14.26 13.11
N GLU A 47 -2.26 15.57 13.02
CA GLU A 47 -3.39 16.28 13.62
C GLU A 47 -4.73 15.77 13.07
N ALA A 48 -4.83 15.58 11.76
CA ALA A 48 -6.02 15.07 11.11
C ALA A 48 -6.37 13.64 11.54
N LEU A 49 -5.37 12.77 11.68
CA LEU A 49 -5.56 11.38 12.05
C LEU A 49 -5.77 11.21 13.56
N ALA A 50 -5.12 12.02 14.40
CA ALA A 50 -5.24 11.96 15.85
C ALA A 50 -6.65 12.28 16.34
N ALA A 51 -7.42 13.09 15.62
CA ALA A 51 -8.82 13.40 15.92
C ALA A 51 -9.70 12.12 15.98
N GLN A 52 -9.34 11.08 15.21
CA GLN A 52 -10.02 9.79 15.16
C GLN A 52 -9.02 8.63 15.32
N ALA A 53 -8.08 8.74 16.25
CA ALA A 53 -6.94 7.85 16.36
C ALA A 53 -7.30 6.36 16.39
N LYS A 54 -8.25 5.95 17.23
CA LYS A 54 -8.60 4.52 17.38
C LYS A 54 -9.20 3.89 16.13
N PRO A 55 -10.26 4.44 15.49
CA PRO A 55 -10.80 3.85 14.27
C PRO A 55 -9.81 3.89 13.12
N VAL A 56 -9.04 4.97 12.99
CA VAL A 56 -8.01 5.11 11.94
C VAL A 56 -6.89 4.10 12.16
N ALA A 57 -6.38 3.97 13.38
CA ALA A 57 -5.35 2.98 13.70
C ALA A 57 -5.81 1.54 13.42
N THR A 58 -7.06 1.21 13.77
CA THR A 58 -7.62 -0.11 13.46
C THR A 58 -7.71 -0.35 11.95
N LEU A 59 -8.18 0.64 11.20
CA LEU A 59 -8.26 0.55 9.74
C LEU A 59 -6.87 0.37 9.11
N LEU A 60 -5.88 1.14 9.55
CA LEU A 60 -4.50 1.03 9.06
C LEU A 60 -3.89 -0.33 9.39
N LEU A 61 -4.18 -0.89 10.56
CA LEU A 61 -3.73 -2.24 10.92
C LEU A 61 -4.33 -3.30 9.99
N LEU A 62 -5.63 -3.19 9.68
CA LEU A 62 -6.29 -4.09 8.72
C LEU A 62 -5.70 -3.96 7.31
N ILE A 63 -5.46 -2.74 6.84
CA ILE A 63 -4.82 -2.48 5.54
C ILE A 63 -3.40 -3.08 5.52
N GLY A 64 -2.63 -2.88 6.60
CA GLY A 64 -1.30 -3.46 6.74
C GLY A 64 -1.32 -4.99 6.71
N ALA A 65 -2.29 -5.61 7.39
CA ALA A 65 -2.47 -7.07 7.36
C ALA A 65 -2.82 -7.59 5.96
N LEU A 66 -3.69 -6.88 5.23
CA LEU A 66 -4.05 -7.22 3.85
C LEU A 66 -2.85 -7.08 2.91
N ALA A 67 -2.06 -6.01 3.04
CA ALA A 67 -0.85 -5.82 2.26
C ALA A 67 0.20 -6.92 2.55
N ALA A 68 0.41 -7.26 3.82
CA ALA A 68 1.31 -8.38 4.18
C ALA A 68 0.82 -9.72 3.61
N ALA A 69 -0.47 -10.00 3.70
CA ALA A 69 -1.07 -11.20 3.12
C ALA A 69 -0.92 -11.22 1.59
N ALA A 70 -1.13 -10.08 0.92
CA ALA A 70 -0.91 -9.94 -0.53
C ALA A 70 0.55 -10.25 -0.89
N GLY A 71 1.52 -9.66 -0.18
CA GLY A 71 2.93 -9.92 -0.38
C GLY A 71 3.31 -11.40 -0.26
N VAL A 72 2.86 -12.07 0.82
CA VAL A 72 3.07 -13.52 1.01
C VAL A 72 2.41 -14.32 -0.11
N GLY A 73 1.17 -13.97 -0.46
CA GLY A 73 0.41 -14.65 -1.51
C GLY A 73 1.02 -14.48 -2.90
N LEU A 74 1.58 -13.29 -3.22
CA LEU A 74 2.32 -13.06 -4.47
C LEU A 74 3.55 -13.96 -4.55
N LEU A 75 4.33 -14.04 -3.46
CA LEU A 75 5.49 -14.91 -3.38
C LEU A 75 5.11 -16.38 -3.44
N SER A 76 3.93 -16.76 -2.97
CA SER A 76 3.39 -18.12 -3.01
C SER A 76 2.61 -18.44 -4.29
N ARG A 77 2.68 -17.58 -5.30
CA ARG A 77 1.99 -17.75 -6.59
C ARG A 77 0.47 -17.94 -6.45
N ARG A 78 -0.15 -17.21 -5.51
CA ARG A 78 -1.60 -17.30 -5.30
C ARG A 78 -2.34 -16.27 -6.17
N LEU A 79 -3.30 -16.75 -6.98
CA LEU A 79 -4.09 -15.88 -7.86
C LEU A 79 -4.85 -14.79 -7.08
N TRP A 80 -5.41 -15.15 -5.92
CA TRP A 80 -6.14 -14.20 -5.10
C TRP A 80 -5.27 -13.01 -4.65
N ALA A 81 -3.97 -13.28 -4.37
CA ALA A 81 -3.05 -12.22 -3.95
C ALA A 81 -2.72 -11.26 -5.09
N TRP A 82 -2.57 -11.76 -6.31
CA TRP A 82 -2.41 -10.93 -7.49
C TRP A 82 -3.63 -10.03 -7.72
N LEU A 83 -4.85 -10.57 -7.59
CA LEU A 83 -6.09 -9.79 -7.67
C LEU A 83 -6.20 -8.77 -6.53
N LEU A 84 -5.83 -9.16 -5.31
CA LEU A 84 -5.83 -8.27 -4.16
C LEU A 84 -4.83 -7.11 -4.34
N SER A 85 -3.62 -7.38 -4.82
CA SER A 85 -2.64 -6.31 -5.10
C SER A 85 -3.14 -5.36 -6.20
N LEU A 86 -3.78 -5.87 -7.26
CA LEU A 86 -4.42 -5.03 -8.27
C LEU A 86 -5.51 -4.13 -7.67
N ALA A 87 -6.31 -4.67 -6.75
CA ALA A 87 -7.34 -3.90 -6.06
C ALA A 87 -6.74 -2.84 -5.14
N ILE A 88 -5.71 -3.17 -4.37
CA ILE A 88 -5.03 -2.23 -3.46
C ILE A 88 -4.46 -1.04 -4.26
N PHE A 89 -3.64 -1.29 -5.28
CA PHE A 89 -3.06 -0.21 -6.09
C PHE A 89 -4.11 0.54 -6.90
N GLY A 90 -5.17 -0.13 -7.38
CA GLY A 90 -6.29 0.52 -8.07
C GLY A 90 -7.06 1.46 -7.16
N ILE A 91 -7.36 1.06 -5.93
CA ILE A 91 -8.05 1.89 -4.94
C ILE A 91 -7.17 3.07 -4.51
N ASN A 92 -5.86 2.83 -4.29
CA ASN A 92 -4.91 3.90 -3.97
C ASN A 92 -4.85 4.94 -5.09
N ALA A 93 -4.69 4.50 -6.34
CA ALA A 93 -4.67 5.41 -7.48
C ALA A 93 -5.95 6.26 -7.59
N LEU A 94 -7.13 5.66 -7.34
CA LEU A 94 -8.39 6.41 -7.29
C LEU A 94 -8.40 7.41 -6.14
N GLY A 95 -7.90 7.02 -4.95
CA GLY A 95 -7.76 7.88 -3.79
C GLY A 95 -6.86 9.09 -4.08
N ASP A 96 -5.73 8.86 -4.74
CA ASP A 96 -4.80 9.91 -5.13
C ASP A 96 -5.40 10.87 -6.16
N VAL A 97 -6.17 10.36 -7.13
CA VAL A 97 -6.92 11.21 -8.09
C VAL A 97 -7.94 12.07 -7.35
N VAL A 98 -8.73 11.49 -6.45
CA VAL A 98 -9.73 12.24 -5.65
C VAL A 98 -9.03 13.27 -4.78
N SER A 99 -7.94 12.90 -4.10
CA SER A 99 -7.15 13.82 -3.29
C SER A 99 -6.62 14.98 -4.12
N LEU A 100 -6.05 14.70 -5.30
CA LEU A 100 -5.54 15.72 -6.22
C LEU A 100 -6.62 16.73 -6.63
N VAL A 101 -7.83 16.25 -6.91
CA VAL A 101 -8.95 17.11 -7.30
C VAL A 101 -9.41 18.00 -6.14
N ILE A 102 -9.44 17.46 -4.91
CA ILE A 102 -9.93 18.18 -3.73
C ILE A 102 -8.86 19.13 -3.19
N THR A 103 -7.64 18.66 -3.00
CA THR A 103 -6.57 19.44 -2.35
C THR A 103 -5.81 20.34 -3.30
N ARG A 104 -5.83 20.02 -4.60
CA ARG A 104 -5.02 20.67 -5.65
C ARG A 104 -3.51 20.61 -5.38
N ASP A 105 -3.07 19.65 -4.56
CA ASP A 105 -1.67 19.38 -4.33
C ASP A 105 -1.13 18.50 -5.46
N TRP A 106 -0.71 19.16 -6.53
CA TRP A 106 -0.24 18.51 -7.77
C TRP A 106 0.99 17.67 -7.55
N PHE A 107 1.87 18.07 -6.64
CA PHE A 107 3.14 17.38 -6.45
C PHE A 107 2.94 16.00 -5.81
N HIS A 108 2.26 15.95 -4.66
CA HIS A 108 2.01 14.69 -3.96
C HIS A 108 1.00 13.80 -4.69
N GLY A 109 -0.06 14.39 -5.24
CA GLY A 109 -1.09 13.63 -5.96
C GLY A 109 -0.55 12.98 -7.23
N LEU A 110 0.21 13.71 -8.07
CA LEU A 110 0.81 13.14 -9.28
C LEU A 110 1.87 12.08 -8.96
N ALA A 111 2.68 12.28 -7.91
CA ALA A 111 3.68 11.30 -7.52
C ALA A 111 3.02 9.98 -7.10
N GLY A 112 1.96 10.01 -6.29
CA GLY A 112 1.19 8.83 -5.89
C GLY A 112 0.59 8.11 -7.09
N ILE A 113 -0.13 8.84 -7.96
CA ILE A 113 -0.74 8.28 -9.19
C ILE A 113 0.31 7.61 -10.08
N LEU A 114 1.48 8.23 -10.28
CA LEU A 114 2.54 7.65 -11.11
C LEU A 114 3.12 6.38 -10.51
N ILE A 115 3.30 6.34 -9.19
CA ILE A 115 3.79 5.16 -8.48
C ILE A 115 2.77 4.02 -8.61
N ASP A 116 1.50 4.27 -8.31
CA ASP A 116 0.45 3.25 -8.41
C ASP A 116 0.26 2.77 -9.85
N ALA A 117 0.29 3.67 -10.83
CA ALA A 117 0.23 3.32 -12.25
C ALA A 117 1.41 2.42 -12.67
N LEU A 118 2.62 2.71 -12.18
CA LEU A 118 3.79 1.86 -12.42
C LEU A 118 3.58 0.45 -11.88
N PHE A 119 3.07 0.31 -10.65
CA PHE A 119 2.84 -1.01 -10.03
C PHE A 119 1.70 -1.76 -10.70
N LEU A 120 0.61 -1.08 -11.07
CA LEU A 120 -0.46 -1.67 -11.88
C LEU A 120 0.09 -2.15 -13.23
N TYR A 121 0.91 -1.35 -13.90
CA TYR A 121 1.57 -1.76 -15.14
C TYR A 121 2.44 -3.01 -14.94
N LEU A 122 3.25 -3.06 -13.88
CA LEU A 122 4.11 -4.22 -13.59
C LEU A 122 3.29 -5.49 -13.32
N LEU A 123 2.19 -5.38 -12.58
CA LEU A 123 1.29 -6.49 -12.28
C LEU A 123 0.52 -6.98 -13.51
N LEU A 124 0.23 -6.09 -14.46
CA LEU A 124 -0.50 -6.41 -15.68
C LEU A 124 0.41 -6.89 -16.83
N ARG A 125 1.73 -6.86 -16.68
CA ARG A 125 2.66 -7.36 -17.70
C ARG A 125 2.34 -8.82 -18.06
N PRO A 126 2.47 -9.19 -19.35
CA PRO A 126 2.19 -10.56 -19.81
C PRO A 126 2.95 -11.64 -19.03
N SER A 127 4.20 -11.36 -18.66
CA SER A 127 5.04 -12.28 -17.88
C SER A 127 4.52 -12.51 -16.45
N VAL A 128 3.90 -11.51 -15.83
CA VAL A 128 3.30 -11.62 -14.50
C VAL A 128 1.93 -12.28 -14.60
N ARG A 129 1.10 -11.84 -15.55
CA ARG A 129 -0.21 -12.48 -15.79
C ARG A 129 -0.07 -13.97 -16.07
N SER A 130 0.81 -14.37 -16.97
CA SER A 130 1.04 -15.78 -17.30
C SER A 130 1.56 -16.57 -16.08
N PHE A 131 2.38 -15.96 -15.23
CA PHE A 131 2.88 -16.58 -14.01
C PHE A 131 1.74 -16.96 -13.04
N PHE A 132 0.70 -16.12 -12.90
CA PHE A 132 -0.45 -16.40 -12.02
C PHE A 132 -1.57 -17.19 -12.72
N LEU A 133 -1.79 -16.98 -14.03
CA LEU A 133 -2.89 -17.59 -14.78
C LEU A 133 -2.53 -18.92 -15.43
N ALA A 134 -1.25 -19.26 -15.57
CA ALA A 134 -0.86 -20.56 -16.08
C ALA A 134 -1.43 -21.64 -15.16
N ARG A 135 -2.36 -22.44 -15.68
CA ARG A 135 -2.90 -23.62 -14.99
C ARG A 135 -1.74 -24.54 -14.57
N ARG A 136 -1.77 -24.96 -13.33
CA ARG A 136 -0.95 -26.07 -12.85
C ARG A 136 -1.40 -27.37 -13.51
#